data_926cf110e8a0bd014d1bbac9ef4d9183
#
_entry.id   926cf110e8a0bd014d1bbac9ef4d9183
#
_cell.length_a   1.000
_cell.length_b   1.000
_cell.length_c   1.000
_cell.angle_alpha   90.00
_cell.angle_beta   90.00
_cell.angle_gamma   90.00
#
_symmetry.space_group_name_H-M   'P 1'
#
loop_
_entity.id
_entity.type
_entity.pdbx_description
1 polymer ?
#
loop_
_entity_poly.entity_id
_entity_poly.type
_entity_poly.pdbx_seq_one_letter_code
_entity_poly.pdbx_strand_id
1 'polypeptide(L)'
;MDRVTYHEQTDMENILKLREVLRTLPEFSRDYFRAIDSTTTTKTRISYAYDIRIFFQFLVNENPLFKDKKITDLTIDVLDQVQALDIVECMDYL
;
A
#
# COMPACT_ATOMS: atom_id res chain seq x y z
N MET A 1 15.63 -8.53 -33.21
CA MET A 1 15.53 -7.87 -31.92
C MET A 1 14.10 -7.56 -31.61
N ASP A 2 13.64 -8.08 -30.51
CA ASP A 2 12.25 -7.92 -30.15
C ASP A 2 12.00 -6.51 -29.62
N ARG A 3 10.98 -5.89 -30.18
CA ARG A 3 10.54 -4.61 -29.66
C ARG A 3 9.51 -4.86 -28.58
N VAL A 4 9.74 -4.27 -27.43
CA VAL A 4 8.75 -4.25 -26.38
C VAL A 4 7.59 -3.38 -26.86
N THR A 5 6.37 -3.88 -26.79
CA THR A 5 5.19 -3.11 -27.19
C THR A 5 4.96 -1.98 -26.18
N TYR A 6 4.19 -0.98 -26.57
CA TYR A 6 3.84 0.12 -25.67
C TYR A 6 3.19 -0.40 -24.38
N HIS A 7 2.28 -1.36 -24.49
CA HIS A 7 1.61 -1.95 -23.32
C HIS A 7 2.58 -2.72 -22.41
N GLU A 8 3.50 -3.48 -23.00
CA GLU A 8 4.51 -4.22 -22.22
C GLU A 8 5.44 -3.26 -21.50
N GLN A 9 5.87 -2.20 -22.16
CA GLN A 9 6.76 -1.20 -21.55
C GLN A 9 6.05 -0.48 -20.40
N THR A 10 4.81 -0.06 -20.59
CA THR A 10 4.01 0.61 -19.57
C THR A 10 3.80 -0.32 -18.37
N ASP A 11 3.54 -1.60 -18.64
CA ASP A 11 3.33 -2.59 -17.59
C ASP A 11 4.60 -2.82 -16.77
N MET A 12 5.76 -2.89 -17.44
CA MET A 12 7.05 -3.00 -16.77
C MET A 12 7.33 -1.78 -15.88
N GLU A 13 7.05 -0.59 -16.39
CA GLU A 13 7.21 0.65 -15.61
C GLU A 13 6.29 0.65 -14.39
N ASN A 14 5.06 0.19 -14.54
CA ASN A 14 4.10 0.10 -13.45
C ASN A 14 4.54 -0.93 -12.41
N ILE A 15 5.10 -2.06 -12.83
CA ILE A 15 5.63 -3.06 -11.91
C ILE A 15 6.75 -2.47 -11.05
N LEU A 16 7.67 -1.73 -11.66
CA LEU A 16 8.76 -1.08 -10.93
C LEU A 16 8.22 -0.05 -9.95
N LYS A 17 7.24 0.74 -10.38
CA LYS A 17 6.60 1.74 -9.53
C LYS A 17 5.91 1.09 -8.34
N LEU A 18 5.19 0.00 -8.58
CA LEU A 18 4.54 -0.76 -7.51
C LEU A 18 5.56 -1.26 -6.47
N ARG A 19 6.69 -1.80 -6.94
CA ARG A 19 7.75 -2.27 -6.06
C ARG A 19 8.31 -1.14 -5.18
N GLU A 20 8.47 0.05 -5.74
CA GLU A 20 8.94 1.20 -4.98
C GLU A 20 7.96 1.59 -3.88
N VAL A 21 6.67 1.63 -4.20
CA VAL A 21 5.64 1.95 -3.20
C VAL A 21 5.60 0.89 -2.11
N LEU A 22 5.67 -0.39 -2.48
CA LEU A 22 5.64 -1.49 -1.51
C LEU A 22 6.79 -1.44 -0.51
N ARG A 23 7.94 -0.89 -0.89
CA ARG A 23 9.07 -0.72 0.02
C ARG A 23 8.77 0.25 1.15
N THR A 24 7.80 1.13 0.97
CA THR A 24 7.39 2.12 1.97
C THR A 24 6.26 1.63 2.86
N LEU A 25 5.77 0.41 2.61
CA LEU A 25 4.66 -0.20 3.33
C LEU A 25 5.15 -1.29 4.29
N PRO A 26 4.31 -1.69 5.26
CA PRO A 26 4.64 -2.83 6.11
C PRO A 26 4.87 -4.09 5.27
N GLU A 27 5.73 -4.97 5.75
CA GLU A 27 6.10 -6.18 5.02
C GLU A 27 4.90 -7.07 4.71
N PHE A 28 3.94 -7.18 5.62
CA PHE A 28 2.74 -8.01 5.39
C PHE A 28 1.90 -7.52 4.20
N SER A 29 2.05 -6.26 3.80
CA SER A 29 1.34 -5.72 2.62
C SER A 29 1.74 -6.42 1.34
N ARG A 30 2.98 -6.90 1.26
CA ARG A 30 3.47 -7.64 0.08
C ARG A 30 2.69 -8.92 -0.13
N ASP A 31 2.37 -9.62 0.95
CA ASP A 31 1.57 -10.85 0.87
C ASP A 31 0.16 -10.56 0.35
N TYR A 32 -0.43 -9.48 0.82
CA TYR A 32 -1.74 -9.03 0.34
C TYR A 32 -1.70 -8.75 -1.17
N PHE A 33 -0.72 -7.98 -1.63
CA PHE A 33 -0.62 -7.64 -3.05
C PHE A 33 -0.30 -8.86 -3.93
N ARG A 34 0.44 -9.81 -3.40
CA ARG A 34 0.67 -11.08 -4.09
C ARG A 34 -0.63 -11.87 -4.23
N ALA A 35 -1.45 -11.88 -3.19
CA ALA A 35 -2.72 -12.61 -3.20
C ALA A 35 -3.70 -12.07 -4.24
N ILE A 36 -3.70 -10.76 -4.51
CA ILE A 36 -4.61 -10.15 -5.48
C ILE A 36 -4.00 -9.97 -6.88
N ASP A 37 -2.78 -10.45 -7.08
CA ASP A 37 -2.04 -10.26 -8.33
C ASP A 37 -2.79 -10.79 -9.54
N SER A 38 -3.38 -11.98 -9.44
CA SER A 38 -4.07 -12.62 -10.55
C SER A 38 -5.46 -12.03 -10.86
N THR A 39 -6.02 -11.25 -9.96
CA THR A 39 -7.37 -10.70 -10.08
C THR A 39 -7.40 -9.19 -10.32
N THR A 40 -6.25 -8.55 -10.33
CA THR A 40 -6.15 -7.11 -10.50
C THR A 40 -5.05 -6.75 -11.49
N THR A 41 -5.19 -5.58 -12.11
CA THR A 41 -4.11 -5.04 -12.95
C THR A 41 -3.03 -4.42 -12.07
N THR A 42 -1.81 -4.28 -12.61
CA THR A 42 -0.71 -3.62 -11.93
C THR A 42 -1.09 -2.17 -11.57
N LYS A 43 -1.75 -1.48 -12.48
CA LYS A 43 -2.19 -0.10 -12.27
C LYS A 43 -3.17 -0.01 -11.08
N THR A 44 -4.10 -0.95 -10.99
CA THR A 44 -5.04 -1.02 -9.86
C THR A 44 -4.31 -1.26 -8.54
N ARG A 45 -3.32 -2.16 -8.54
CA ARG A 45 -2.52 -2.42 -7.34
C ARG A 45 -1.72 -1.20 -6.91
N ILE A 46 -1.20 -0.41 -7.85
CA ILE A 46 -0.52 0.86 -7.51
C ILE A 46 -1.48 1.79 -6.78
N SER A 47 -2.71 1.96 -7.28
CA SER A 47 -3.72 2.79 -6.62
C SER A 47 -4.02 2.29 -5.22
N TYR A 48 -4.19 0.99 -5.04
CA TYR A 48 -4.42 0.40 -3.72
C TYR A 48 -3.23 0.63 -2.79
N ALA A 49 -2.01 0.51 -3.31
CA ALA A 49 -0.81 0.71 -2.51
C ALA A 49 -0.70 2.16 -2.01
N TYR A 50 -1.02 3.14 -2.84
CA TYR A 50 -1.05 4.54 -2.41
C TYR A 50 -2.11 4.79 -1.35
N ASP A 51 -3.32 4.24 -1.53
CA ASP A 51 -4.41 4.40 -0.57
C ASP A 51 -4.04 3.78 0.78
N ILE A 52 -3.47 2.58 0.76
CA ILE A 52 -3.02 1.90 1.97
C ILE A 52 -1.91 2.69 2.66
N ARG A 53 -0.99 3.26 1.89
CA ARG A 53 0.08 4.08 2.44
C ARG A 53 -0.47 5.32 3.14
N ILE A 54 -1.46 5.97 2.55
CA ILE A 54 -2.12 7.13 3.15
C ILE A 54 -2.75 6.73 4.48
N PHE A 55 -3.42 5.60 4.53
CA PHE A 55 -4.05 5.10 5.74
C PHE A 55 -3.02 4.81 6.85
N PHE A 56 -1.94 4.11 6.53
CA PHE A 56 -0.90 3.82 7.52
C PHE A 56 -0.18 5.09 7.96
N GLN A 57 0.05 6.03 7.05
CA GLN A 57 0.64 7.32 7.41
C GLN A 57 -0.26 8.07 8.39
N PHE A 58 -1.57 8.04 8.16
CA PHE A 58 -2.55 8.61 9.08
C PHE A 58 -2.46 7.95 10.46
N LEU A 59 -2.40 6.62 10.50
CA LEU A 59 -2.32 5.89 11.76
C LEU A 59 -1.10 6.29 12.59
N VAL A 60 0.08 6.33 11.96
CA VAL A 60 1.31 6.67 12.71
C VAL A 60 1.37 8.14 13.10
N ASN A 61 0.69 9.02 12.39
CA ASN A 61 0.66 10.45 12.70
C ASN A 61 -0.38 10.81 13.75
N GLU A 62 -1.54 10.17 13.70
CA GLU A 62 -2.71 10.62 14.45
C GLU A 62 -3.13 9.66 15.58
N ASN A 63 -2.80 8.38 15.49
CA ASN A 63 -3.19 7.42 16.51
C ASN A 63 -2.08 7.26 17.56
N PRO A 64 -2.37 7.54 18.84
CA PRO A 64 -1.35 7.44 19.91
C PRO A 64 -0.73 6.06 20.05
N LEU A 65 -1.45 4.99 19.67
CA LEU A 65 -0.93 3.61 19.77
C LEU A 65 0.20 3.36 18.78
N PHE A 66 0.22 4.10 17.66
CA PHE A 66 1.20 3.90 16.59
C PHE A 66 2.13 5.08 16.41
N LYS A 67 1.98 6.10 17.24
CA LYS A 67 2.79 7.30 17.18
C LYS A 67 4.27 6.93 17.37
N ASP A 68 5.14 7.55 16.58
CA ASP A 68 6.58 7.33 16.58
C ASP A 68 7.02 6.00 15.97
N LYS A 69 6.11 5.19 15.44
CA LYS A 69 6.45 4.00 14.68
C LYS A 69 6.65 4.37 13.21
N LYS A 70 7.56 3.68 12.55
CA LYS A 70 7.70 3.77 11.11
C LYS A 70 6.66 2.88 10.45
N ILE A 71 6.13 3.31 9.30
CA ILE A 71 5.15 2.51 8.56
C ILE A 71 5.71 1.11 8.27
N THR A 72 6.98 1.02 7.88
CA THR A 72 7.62 -0.26 7.56
C THR A 72 7.78 -1.19 8.76
N ASP A 73 7.70 -0.67 9.98
CA ASP A 73 7.83 -1.45 11.21
C ASP A 73 6.49 -2.00 11.70
N LEU A 74 5.38 -1.59 11.08
CA LEU A 74 4.06 -2.08 11.46
C LEU A 74 3.92 -3.56 11.12
N THR A 75 3.28 -4.31 12.00
CA THR A 75 2.99 -5.74 11.80
C THR A 75 1.50 -5.93 11.54
N ILE A 76 1.13 -7.13 11.10
CA ILE A 76 -0.27 -7.44 10.82
C ILE A 76 -1.18 -7.24 12.05
N ASP A 77 -0.62 -7.33 13.24
CA ASP A 77 -1.36 -7.12 14.49
C ASP A 77 -1.96 -5.71 14.57
N VAL A 78 -1.41 -4.74 13.83
CA VAL A 78 -1.97 -3.39 13.78
C VAL A 78 -3.43 -3.40 13.33
N LEU A 79 -3.81 -4.32 12.47
CA LEU A 79 -5.17 -4.41 11.95
C LEU A 79 -6.18 -4.78 13.04
N ASP A 80 -5.75 -5.53 14.06
CA ASP A 80 -6.60 -5.88 15.19
C ASP A 80 -6.88 -4.68 16.10
N GLN A 81 -6.03 -3.66 16.03
CA GLN A 81 -6.12 -2.46 16.84
C GLN A 81 -6.82 -1.30 16.13
N VAL A 82 -7.10 -1.45 14.83
CA VAL A 82 -7.80 -0.44 14.05
C VAL A 82 -9.29 -0.51 14.38
N GLN A 83 -9.88 0.64 14.71
CA GLN A 83 -11.29 0.77 15.01
C GLN A 83 -12.01 1.46 13.84
N ALA A 84 -13.33 1.30 13.79
CA ALA A 84 -14.12 1.98 12.76
C ALA A 84 -13.92 3.50 12.79
N LEU A 85 -13.73 4.08 13.98
CA LEU A 85 -13.46 5.50 14.12
C LEU A 85 -12.16 5.91 13.42
N ASP A 86 -11.13 5.08 13.47
CA ASP A 86 -9.86 5.37 12.78
C ASP A 86 -10.07 5.51 11.28
N ILE A 87 -10.92 4.66 10.71
CA ILE A 87 -11.24 4.70 9.28
C ILE A 87 -11.99 5.99 8.94
N VAL A 88 -12.99 6.34 9.74
CA VAL A 88 -13.78 7.56 9.54
C VAL A 88 -12.88 8.79 9.64
N GLU A 89 -12.02 8.86 10.65
CA GLU A 89 -11.10 9.98 10.83
C GLU A 89 -10.11 10.07 9.68
N CYS A 90 -9.63 8.95 9.16
CA CYS A 90 -8.75 8.95 7.99
C CYS A 90 -9.45 9.51 6.77
N MET A 91 -10.71 9.15 6.53
CA MET A 91 -11.49 9.68 5.43
C MET A 91 -11.70 11.18 5.55
N ASP A 92 -11.94 11.68 6.76
CA ASP A 92 -12.08 13.12 7.02
C ASP A 92 -10.74 13.86 6.83
N TYR A 93 -9.63 13.20 7.14
CA TYR A 93 -8.29 13.76 6.98
C TYR A 93 -7.92 13.95 5.50
N LEU A 94 -8.40 13.06 4.63
CA LEU A 94 -8.16 13.17 3.19
C LEU A 94 -8.97 14.30 2.57
#